data_9a1d0eea587f036c01f741c866e18df2
#
_entry.id   9a1d0eea587f036c01f741c866e18df2
#
_cell.length_a   1.000
_cell.length_b   1.000
_cell.length_c   1.000
_cell.angle_alpha   90.00
_cell.angle_beta   90.00
_cell.angle_gamma   90.00
#
_symmetry.space_group_name_H-M   'P 1'
#
loop_
_entity.id
_entity.type
_entity.pdbx_description
1 polymer ?
#
loop_
_entity_poly.entity_id
_entity_poly.type
_entity_poly.pdbx_seq_one_letter_code
_entity_poly.pdbx_strand_id
1 'polypeptide(L)'
;MNEKFYELPAAKQQRIINAGLEVFGAHDYPHASTDDITAKAGISKGLLFYYFKNKKEFYLFLFDYCCEFFHLRVVTDDFIQITDFFELMEYAARVKY
;
A
#
# COMPACT_ATOMS: atom_id res chain seq x y z
N MET A 1 10.76 11.53 3.28
CA MET A 1 9.54 11.89 2.56
C MET A 1 8.28 11.48 3.27
N ASN A 2 8.30 10.36 3.94
CA ASN A 2 7.11 9.86 4.65
C ASN A 2 7.22 9.99 6.16
N GLU A 3 8.01 10.94 6.62
CA GLU A 3 8.29 11.09 8.05
C GLU A 3 7.02 11.31 8.86
N LYS A 4 6.11 12.13 8.33
CA LYS A 4 4.88 12.40 9.06
C LYS A 4 4.04 11.15 9.24
N PHE A 5 4.05 10.29 8.23
CA PHE A 5 3.33 9.04 8.32
C PHE A 5 3.88 8.16 9.45
N TYR A 6 5.20 8.11 9.56
CA TYR A 6 5.83 7.26 10.57
C TYR A 6 5.67 7.80 11.99
N GLU A 7 5.20 9.05 12.14
CA GLU A 7 4.89 9.60 13.44
C GLU A 7 3.56 9.11 13.98
N LEU A 8 2.73 8.50 13.14
CA LEU A 8 1.45 7.97 13.56
C LEU A 8 1.64 6.74 14.46
N PRO A 9 0.67 6.47 15.35
CA PRO A 9 0.70 5.21 16.10
C PRO A 9 0.77 4.03 15.15
N ALA A 10 1.47 2.97 15.58
CA ALA A 10 1.69 1.81 14.72
C ALA A 10 0.38 1.21 14.21
N ALA A 11 -0.65 1.17 15.05
CA ALA A 11 -1.93 0.61 14.63
C ALA A 11 -2.55 1.41 13.50
N LYS A 12 -2.39 2.73 13.54
CA LYS A 12 -2.96 3.58 12.49
C LYS A 12 -2.16 3.46 11.20
N GLN A 13 -0.84 3.39 11.32
CA GLN A 13 0.00 3.13 10.15
C GLN A 13 -0.44 1.85 9.45
N GLN A 14 -0.62 0.79 10.23
CA GLN A 14 -0.97 -0.51 9.67
C GLN A 14 -2.34 -0.47 9.03
N ARG A 15 -3.28 0.26 9.61
CA ARG A 15 -4.63 0.36 9.02
C ARG A 15 -4.58 1.01 7.65
N ILE A 16 -3.76 2.05 7.51
CA ILE A 16 -3.63 2.74 6.23
C ILE A 16 -2.94 1.84 5.21
N ILE A 17 -1.88 1.15 5.62
CA ILE A 17 -1.18 0.21 4.75
C ILE A 17 -2.12 -0.90 4.28
N ASN A 18 -2.88 -1.47 5.20
CA ASN A 18 -3.80 -2.55 4.86
C ASN A 18 -4.86 -2.11 3.89
N ALA A 19 -5.40 -0.91 4.10
CA ALA A 19 -6.41 -0.38 3.18
C ALA A 19 -5.85 -0.28 1.77
N GLY A 20 -4.61 0.21 1.65
CA GLY A 20 -3.97 0.31 0.34
C GLY A 20 -3.73 -1.05 -0.29
N LEU A 21 -3.18 -1.98 0.49
CA LEU A 21 -2.92 -3.32 -0.03
C LEU A 21 -4.20 -4.00 -0.49
N GLU A 22 -5.27 -3.84 0.28
CA GLU A 22 -6.54 -4.47 -0.06
C GLU A 22 -7.10 -3.91 -1.36
N VAL A 23 -7.10 -2.59 -1.51
CA VAL A 23 -7.68 -1.97 -2.70
C VAL A 23 -6.82 -2.22 -3.92
N PHE A 24 -5.50 -2.04 -3.81
CA PHE A 24 -4.62 -2.28 -4.94
C PHE A 24 -4.50 -3.76 -5.28
N GLY A 25 -4.73 -4.63 -4.30
CA GLY A 25 -4.74 -6.07 -4.57
C GLY A 25 -6.00 -6.55 -5.27
N ALA A 26 -7.12 -5.83 -5.08
CA ALA A 26 -8.40 -6.22 -5.67
C ALA A 26 -8.63 -5.58 -7.03
N HIS A 27 -7.90 -4.53 -7.37
CA HIS A 27 -8.09 -3.78 -8.62
C HIS A 27 -6.75 -3.46 -9.22
N ASP A 28 -6.69 -3.28 -10.54
CA ASP A 28 -5.48 -2.78 -11.15
C ASP A 28 -5.30 -1.31 -10.77
N TYR A 29 -4.11 -0.78 -11.04
CA TYR A 29 -3.78 0.56 -10.58
C TYR A 29 -4.77 1.63 -11.05
N PRO A 30 -5.13 1.69 -12.35
CA PRO A 30 -6.05 2.75 -12.80
C PRO A 30 -7.42 2.67 -12.15
N HIS A 31 -7.87 1.47 -11.77
CA HIS A 31 -9.20 1.29 -11.23
C HIS A 31 -9.24 1.29 -9.71
N ALA A 32 -8.08 1.27 -9.06
CA ALA A 32 -8.04 1.36 -7.60
C ALA A 32 -8.42 2.77 -7.18
N SER A 33 -9.41 2.87 -6.29
CA SER A 33 -9.97 4.15 -5.89
C SER A 33 -9.35 4.64 -4.60
N THR A 34 -8.86 5.89 -4.61
CA THR A 34 -8.36 6.49 -3.37
C THR A 34 -9.49 6.71 -2.37
N ASP A 35 -10.71 6.91 -2.86
CA ASP A 35 -11.86 7.03 -1.96
C ASP A 35 -12.10 5.73 -1.22
N ASP A 36 -11.97 4.60 -1.89
CA ASP A 36 -12.10 3.30 -1.23
C ASP A 36 -10.99 3.09 -0.21
N ILE A 37 -9.78 3.50 -0.55
CA ILE A 37 -8.64 3.37 0.38
C ILE A 37 -8.91 4.17 1.65
N THR A 38 -9.32 5.43 1.50
CA THR A 38 -9.52 6.28 2.66
C THR A 38 -10.71 5.83 3.49
N ALA A 39 -11.76 5.32 2.84
CA ALA A 39 -12.92 4.78 3.56
C ALA A 39 -12.51 3.58 4.40
N LYS A 40 -11.71 2.67 3.84
CA LYS A 40 -11.27 1.50 4.59
C LYS A 40 -10.28 1.87 5.69
N ALA A 41 -9.46 2.87 5.45
CA ALA A 41 -8.47 3.32 6.43
C ALA A 41 -9.08 4.19 7.52
N GLY A 42 -10.26 4.74 7.28
CA GLY A 42 -10.91 5.62 8.24
C GLY A 42 -10.27 6.99 8.33
N ILE A 43 -9.74 7.48 7.21
CA ILE A 43 -9.13 8.82 7.16
C ILE A 43 -9.72 9.59 5.99
N SER A 44 -9.47 10.90 5.97
CA SER A 44 -9.90 11.74 4.85
C SER A 44 -8.90 11.63 3.70
N LYS A 45 -9.38 11.96 2.50
CA LYS A 45 -8.52 12.00 1.33
C LYS A 45 -7.42 13.04 1.49
N GLY A 46 -7.76 14.18 2.07
CA GLY A 46 -6.75 15.21 2.33
C GLY A 46 -5.63 14.72 3.22
N LEU A 47 -5.99 13.93 4.23
CA LEU A 47 -4.98 13.40 5.14
C LEU A 47 -4.09 12.38 4.43
N LEU A 48 -4.66 11.53 3.60
CA LEU A 48 -3.86 10.57 2.84
C LEU A 48 -2.83 11.31 1.97
N PHE A 49 -3.27 12.36 1.27
CA PHE A 49 -2.37 13.09 0.39
C PHE A 49 -1.42 14.02 1.14
N TYR A 50 -1.72 14.31 2.40
CA TYR A 50 -0.77 14.99 3.25
C TYR A 50 0.45 14.10 3.50
N TYR A 51 0.21 12.81 3.69
CA TYR A 51 1.29 11.86 3.95
C TYR A 51 2.01 11.43 2.68
N PHE A 52 1.29 11.22 1.59
CA PHE A 52 1.86 10.58 0.41
C PHE A 52 1.77 11.42 -0.86
N LYS A 53 1.32 12.64 -0.77
CA LYS A 53 1.32 13.56 -1.88
C LYS A 53 0.31 13.20 -2.97
N ASN A 54 0.35 11.98 -3.52
CA ASN A 54 -0.61 11.54 -4.53
C ASN A 54 -0.71 10.02 -4.52
N LYS A 55 -1.61 9.50 -5.36
CA LYS A 55 -1.87 8.06 -5.44
C LYS A 55 -0.62 7.28 -5.83
N LYS A 56 0.16 7.82 -6.77
CA LYS A 56 1.36 7.15 -7.24
C LYS A 56 2.38 6.99 -6.11
N GLU A 57 2.57 8.04 -5.33
CA GLU A 57 3.53 7.98 -4.23
C GLU A 57 3.10 6.96 -3.19
N PHE A 58 1.81 6.90 -2.90
CA PHE A 58 1.30 5.91 -1.97
C PHE A 58 1.50 4.50 -2.52
N TYR A 59 1.24 4.31 -3.81
CA TYR A 59 1.42 3.03 -4.46
C TYR A 59 2.88 2.57 -4.38
N LEU A 60 3.82 3.48 -4.66
CA LEU A 60 5.24 3.14 -4.59
C LEU A 60 5.68 2.84 -3.16
N PHE A 61 5.12 3.55 -2.19
CA PHE A 61 5.38 3.25 -0.79
C PHE A 61 4.96 1.81 -0.46
N LEU A 62 3.79 1.41 -0.93
CA LEU A 62 3.31 0.05 -0.69
C LEU A 62 4.16 -0.98 -1.41
N PHE A 63 4.66 -0.63 -2.58
CA PHE A 63 5.59 -1.50 -3.30
C PHE A 63 6.82 -1.78 -2.44
N ASP A 64 7.41 -0.72 -1.90
CA ASP A 64 8.59 -0.87 -1.04
C ASP A 64 8.25 -1.69 0.21
N TYR A 65 7.09 -1.45 0.78
CA TYR A 65 6.64 -2.18 1.95
C TYR A 65 6.56 -3.67 1.65
N CYS A 66 5.99 -4.03 0.51
CA CYS A 66 5.88 -5.43 0.11
C CYS A 66 7.25 -6.07 -0.11
N CYS A 67 8.16 -5.34 -0.72
CA CYS A 67 9.50 -5.86 -0.94
C CYS A 67 10.18 -6.19 0.37
N GLU A 68 10.07 -5.30 1.35
CA GLU A 68 10.66 -5.56 2.66
C GLU A 68 9.97 -6.72 3.36
N PHE A 69 8.65 -6.77 3.28
CA PHE A 69 7.88 -7.80 3.93
C PHE A 69 8.26 -9.19 3.43
N PHE A 70 8.51 -9.31 2.14
CA PHE A 70 8.84 -10.59 1.53
C PHE A 70 10.35 -10.81 1.42
N HIS A 71 11.10 -10.05 2.16
CA HIS A 71 12.52 -10.31 2.38
C HIS A 71 13.30 -10.25 1.08
N LEU A 72 12.99 -9.27 0.24
CA LEU A 72 13.75 -8.97 -0.96
C LEU A 72 13.67 -10.00 -2.07
N ARG A 73 12.83 -11.00 -1.94
CA ARG A 73 12.69 -11.96 -3.04
C ARG A 73 12.22 -11.27 -4.29
N VAL A 74 11.33 -10.31 -4.11
CA VAL A 74 10.82 -9.53 -5.22
C VAL A 74 11.92 -8.70 -5.86
N VAL A 75 12.80 -8.15 -5.05
CA VAL A 75 13.87 -7.29 -5.55
C VAL A 75 14.92 -8.10 -6.31
N THR A 76 15.20 -9.31 -5.85
CA THR A 76 16.20 -10.13 -6.52
C THR A 76 15.67 -10.78 -7.79
N ASP A 77 14.37 -10.80 -7.95
CA ASP A 77 13.74 -11.35 -9.15
C ASP A 77 13.44 -10.20 -10.10
N ASP A 78 14.30 -10.05 -11.11
CA ASP A 78 14.19 -8.93 -12.04
C ASP A 78 12.97 -9.02 -12.93
N PHE A 79 12.21 -10.09 -12.83
CA PHE A 79 11.13 -10.34 -13.77
C PHE A 79 9.75 -10.27 -13.15
N ILE A 80 9.63 -9.63 -11.99
CA ILE A 80 8.32 -9.49 -11.39
C ILE A 80 7.46 -8.61 -12.28
N GLN A 81 6.26 -9.08 -12.59
CA GLN A 81 5.34 -8.34 -13.41
C GLN A 81 4.28 -7.68 -12.53
N ILE A 82 3.58 -6.71 -13.12
CA ILE A 82 2.56 -5.98 -12.37
C ILE A 82 1.51 -6.94 -11.80
N THR A 83 1.14 -7.97 -12.59
CA THR A 83 0.17 -8.96 -12.11
C THR A 83 0.69 -9.69 -10.88
N ASP A 84 1.97 -10.08 -10.91
CA ASP A 84 2.58 -10.75 -9.76
C ASP A 84 2.61 -9.82 -8.55
N PHE A 85 2.86 -8.54 -8.79
CA PHE A 85 2.89 -7.57 -7.71
C PHE A 85 1.51 -7.42 -7.05
N PHE A 86 0.45 -7.39 -7.85
CA PHE A 86 -0.89 -7.31 -7.28
C PHE A 86 -1.24 -8.56 -6.48
N GLU A 87 -0.84 -9.73 -6.97
CA GLU A 87 -1.04 -10.97 -6.22
C GLU A 87 -0.28 -10.93 -4.92
N LEU A 88 0.92 -10.38 -4.95
CA LEU A 88 1.75 -10.26 -3.76
C LEU A 88 1.09 -9.36 -2.72
N MET A 89 0.53 -8.25 -3.18
CA MET A 89 -0.18 -7.34 -2.29
C MET A 89 -1.37 -8.02 -1.62
N GLU A 90 -2.15 -8.74 -2.42
CA GLU A 90 -3.31 -9.44 -1.90
C GLU A 90 -2.89 -10.49 -0.87
N TYR A 91 -1.83 -11.22 -1.17
CA TYR A 91 -1.31 -12.22 -0.25
C TYR A 91 -0.86 -11.57 1.07
N ALA A 92 -0.16 -10.44 0.95
CA ALA A 92 0.32 -9.75 2.14
C ALA A 92 -0.84 -9.30 3.03
N ALA A 93 -1.90 -8.79 2.41
CA ALA A 93 -3.07 -8.35 3.16
C ALA A 93 -3.74 -9.52 3.87
N ARG A 94 -3.82 -10.67 3.21
CA ARG A 94 -4.45 -11.84 3.82
C ARG A 94 -3.64 -12.42 4.96
N VAL A 95 -2.32 -12.45 4.79
CA VAL A 95 -1.44 -13.04 5.81
C VAL A 95 -1.42 -12.19 7.06
N LYS A 96 -1.48 -10.88 6.91
CA LYS A 96 -1.48 -9.98 8.04
C LYS A 96 -2.76 -10.07 8.85
N TYR A 97 -3.84 -10.34 8.21
CA TYR A 97 -5.16 -10.29 8.83
C TYR A 97 -5.99 -11.47 8.43
#